data_945b4bebc7bde584fc27ee811ee08777
#
_entry.id   945b4bebc7bde584fc27ee811ee08777
#
_cell.length_a   1.000
_cell.length_b   1.000
_cell.length_c   1.000
_cell.angle_alpha   90.00
_cell.angle_beta   90.00
_cell.angle_gamma   90.00
#
_symmetry.space_group_name_H-M   'P 1'
#
loop_
_entity.id
_entity.type
_entity.pdbx_description
1 polymer ?
#
loop_
_entity_poly.entity_id
_entity_poly.type
_entity_poly.pdbx_seq_one_letter_code
_entity_poly.pdbx_strand_id
1 'polypeptide(L)'
;MDYQELSRAFYKSASTDRFTELDEQARYRRTMPSSFDLGLETPDGVLFIAMPRELFVLYEQILRTERKVSSLMRSIPPIAQMALVRGLVFDEVVNSNAIEEVHSTRAQVKEALDSRAVQEGGFRRFKELAQLYLELGKSEHEMPKTPQEIRTIYDKIMDGELPDSKLPDGKIFRAEGVDITAGGVKVVHKGVEPEDKIIEVVETMLQTVQRDDMPEMISALASHYLFEYAHPFYDGNGRTGRYLLALFLSEALSVPTVLSLSRAIAENRSIYSVSYTHLTLP
;
A
#
# COMPACT_ATOMS: atom_id res chain seq x y z
N MET A 1 27.11 3.44 11.68
CA MET A 1 26.02 3.41 12.68
C MET A 1 24.95 2.47 12.13
N ASP A 2 24.58 1.45 12.89
CA ASP A 2 23.42 0.65 12.51
C ASP A 2 22.18 1.52 12.57
N TYR A 3 21.44 1.59 11.49
CA TYR A 3 20.19 2.36 11.43
C TYR A 3 19.12 1.59 12.20
N GLN A 4 18.97 1.94 13.49
CA GLN A 4 17.98 1.30 14.37
C GLN A 4 16.72 2.17 14.49
N GLU A 5 15.57 1.54 14.72
CA GLU A 5 14.36 2.25 15.12
C GLU A 5 14.65 3.12 16.34
N LEU A 6 14.11 4.34 16.36
CA LEU A 6 14.34 5.27 17.48
C LEU A 6 13.83 4.69 18.81
N SER A 7 12.71 3.97 18.80
CA SER A 7 12.20 3.24 19.96
C SER A 7 13.22 2.24 20.51
N ARG A 8 13.87 1.47 19.64
CA ARG A 8 14.95 0.55 20.07
C ARG A 8 16.17 1.28 20.60
N ALA A 9 16.52 2.42 20.00
CA ALA A 9 17.61 3.26 20.49
C ALA A 9 17.31 3.78 21.90
N PHE A 10 16.06 4.20 22.16
CA PHE A 10 15.58 4.65 23.48
C PHE A 10 15.77 3.60 24.57
N TYR A 11 15.30 2.37 24.33
CA TYR A 11 15.40 1.30 25.33
C TYR A 11 16.83 0.78 25.53
N LYS A 12 17.72 1.00 24.57
CA LYS A 12 19.13 0.61 24.66
C LYS A 12 20.03 1.69 25.24
N SER A 13 19.59 2.95 25.22
CA SER A 13 20.38 4.05 25.79
C SER A 13 20.50 3.92 27.32
N ALA A 14 21.72 3.98 27.82
CA ALA A 14 22.04 4.06 29.23
C ALA A 14 22.03 5.51 29.75
N SER A 15 21.77 6.49 28.89
CA SER A 15 21.78 7.91 29.22
C SER A 15 20.63 8.29 30.14
N THR A 16 20.86 9.27 31.02
CA THR A 16 19.83 9.88 31.84
C THR A 16 18.93 10.83 31.05
N ASP A 17 19.39 11.30 29.90
CA ASP A 17 18.66 12.23 29.01
C ASP A 17 18.36 11.61 27.65
N ARG A 18 17.63 10.50 27.69
CA ARG A 18 17.27 9.69 26.50
C ARG A 18 16.41 10.44 25.49
N PHE A 19 15.53 11.33 25.98
CA PHE A 19 14.63 12.08 25.09
C PHE A 19 15.41 13.08 24.23
N THR A 20 16.31 13.85 24.82
CA THR A 20 17.17 14.77 24.06
C THR A 20 18.04 14.04 23.03
N GLU A 21 18.64 12.90 23.41
CA GLU A 21 19.40 12.06 22.46
C GLU A 21 18.54 11.57 21.27
N LEU A 22 17.28 11.20 21.51
CA LEU A 22 16.37 10.78 20.46
C LEU A 22 15.98 11.92 19.53
N ASP A 23 15.67 13.09 20.12
CA ASP A 23 15.33 14.28 19.34
C ASP A 23 16.50 14.72 18.46
N GLU A 24 17.73 14.65 18.98
CA GLU A 24 18.94 14.92 18.20
C GLU A 24 19.13 13.89 17.08
N GLN A 25 18.89 12.60 17.35
CA GLN A 25 18.97 11.56 16.33
C GLN A 25 17.87 11.71 15.28
N ALA A 26 16.63 12.01 15.67
CA ALA A 26 15.53 12.24 14.75
C ALA A 26 15.83 13.45 13.85
N ARG A 27 16.28 14.56 14.45
CA ARG A 27 16.69 15.76 13.71
C ARG A 27 17.83 15.47 12.74
N TYR A 28 18.87 14.76 13.18
CA TYR A 28 19.99 14.37 12.34
C TYR A 28 19.51 13.54 11.14
N ARG A 29 18.67 12.52 11.37
CA ARG A 29 18.12 11.67 10.30
C ARG A 29 17.29 12.46 9.30
N ARG A 30 16.46 13.41 9.78
CA ARG A 30 15.64 14.26 8.92
C ARG A 30 16.47 15.20 8.06
N THR A 31 17.57 15.72 8.59
CA THR A 31 18.44 16.69 7.89
C THR A 31 19.53 16.04 7.03
N MET A 32 19.57 14.71 6.93
CA MET A 32 20.53 14.02 6.06
C MET A 32 20.24 14.35 4.58
N PRO A 33 21.28 14.50 3.74
CA PRO A 33 21.07 14.72 2.29
C PRO A 33 20.29 13.62 1.57
N SER A 34 20.20 12.44 2.18
CA SER A 34 19.42 11.30 1.66
C SER A 34 18.05 11.16 2.30
N SER A 35 17.54 12.21 2.95
CA SER A 35 16.21 12.22 3.56
C SER A 35 15.27 13.11 2.78
N PHE A 36 14.03 12.65 2.66
CA PHE A 36 12.96 13.31 1.93
C PHE A 36 11.86 13.71 2.90
N ASP A 37 11.58 15.00 3.02
CA ASP A 37 10.44 15.51 3.76
C ASP A 37 9.16 15.26 2.95
N LEU A 38 8.12 14.72 3.59
CA LEU A 38 6.82 14.48 2.94
C LEU A 38 5.89 15.69 3.03
N GLY A 39 6.27 16.74 3.76
CA GLY A 39 5.44 17.93 3.91
C GLY A 39 4.19 17.72 4.78
N LEU A 40 4.08 16.58 5.47
CA LEU A 40 2.95 16.25 6.32
C LEU A 40 3.35 16.34 7.80
N GLU A 41 2.64 17.19 8.53
CA GLU A 41 2.78 17.33 9.97
C GLU A 41 1.77 16.40 10.68
N THR A 42 2.26 15.58 11.60
CA THR A 42 1.46 14.66 12.41
C THR A 42 1.59 15.02 13.88
N PRO A 43 0.76 14.48 14.80
CA PRO A 43 0.92 14.67 16.23
C PRO A 43 2.32 14.29 16.76
N ASP A 44 3.01 13.37 16.08
CA ASP A 44 4.34 12.89 16.43
C ASP A 44 5.47 13.66 15.71
N GLY A 45 5.15 14.68 14.92
CA GLY A 45 6.08 15.52 14.17
C GLY A 45 5.95 15.41 12.65
N VAL A 46 6.90 15.98 11.94
CA VAL A 46 6.91 15.99 10.48
C VAL A 46 7.36 14.64 9.93
N LEU A 47 6.56 14.06 9.03
CA LEU A 47 6.90 12.80 8.36
C LEU A 47 8.02 13.01 7.35
N PHE A 48 9.01 12.11 7.39
CA PHE A 48 10.11 12.09 6.45
C PHE A 48 10.56 10.65 6.15
N ILE A 49 11.21 10.45 5.03
CA ILE A 49 11.83 9.20 4.66
C ILE A 49 13.33 9.39 4.67
N ALA A 50 14.05 8.51 5.36
CA ALA A 50 15.50 8.46 5.31
C ALA A 50 15.96 7.24 4.50
N MET A 51 16.95 7.44 3.65
CA MET A 51 17.58 6.38 2.85
C MET A 51 18.93 5.99 3.49
N PRO A 52 18.96 5.11 4.50
CA PRO A 52 20.22 4.59 5.05
C PRO A 52 20.92 3.68 4.03
N ARG A 53 22.22 3.44 4.26
CA ARG A 53 23.04 2.60 3.39
C ARG A 53 22.41 1.22 3.12
N GLU A 54 21.83 0.62 4.13
CA GLU A 54 21.20 -0.70 4.08
C GLU A 54 20.02 -0.72 3.10
N LEU A 55 19.19 0.33 3.14
CA LEU A 55 18.04 0.48 2.23
C LEU A 55 18.53 0.70 0.79
N PHE A 56 19.59 1.48 0.59
CA PHE A 56 20.18 1.70 -0.72
C PHE A 56 20.72 0.39 -1.34
N VAL A 57 21.40 -0.44 -0.54
CA VAL A 57 21.88 -1.75 -0.99
C VAL A 57 20.73 -2.69 -1.34
N LEU A 58 19.67 -2.71 -0.52
CA LEU A 58 18.47 -3.50 -0.79
C LEU A 58 17.77 -3.05 -2.07
N TYR A 59 17.62 -1.73 -2.25
CA TYR A 59 17.04 -1.14 -3.45
C TYR A 59 17.78 -1.60 -4.72
N GLU A 60 19.11 -1.57 -4.72
CA GLU A 60 19.93 -2.01 -5.84
C GLU A 60 19.77 -3.53 -6.09
N GLN A 61 19.69 -4.35 -5.04
CA GLN A 61 19.44 -5.81 -5.16
C GLN A 61 18.07 -6.10 -5.79
N ILE A 62 17.03 -5.36 -5.42
CA ILE A 62 15.70 -5.46 -6.02
C ILE A 62 15.78 -5.14 -7.50
N LEU A 63 16.39 -4.02 -7.90
CA LEU A 63 16.53 -3.64 -9.31
C LEU A 63 17.35 -4.66 -10.14
N ARG A 64 18.36 -5.29 -9.54
CA ARG A 64 19.09 -6.39 -10.21
C ARG A 64 18.21 -7.59 -10.47
N THR A 65 17.37 -7.95 -9.48
CA THR A 65 16.46 -9.09 -9.60
C THR A 65 15.40 -8.78 -10.63
N GLU A 66 14.86 -7.57 -10.60
CA GLU A 66 13.85 -7.08 -11.54
C GLU A 66 14.33 -7.14 -12.99
N ARG A 67 15.56 -6.75 -13.27
CA ARG A 67 16.17 -6.89 -14.60
C ARG A 67 16.18 -8.34 -15.10
N LYS A 68 16.39 -9.33 -14.18
CA LYS A 68 16.35 -10.75 -14.54
C LYS A 68 14.92 -11.19 -14.83
N VAL A 69 13.95 -10.78 -14.00
CA VAL A 69 12.51 -11.08 -14.22
C VAL A 69 12.04 -10.52 -15.56
N SER A 70 12.32 -9.25 -15.84
CA SER A 70 11.99 -8.60 -17.10
C SER A 70 12.64 -9.27 -18.30
N SER A 71 13.89 -9.73 -18.17
CA SER A 71 14.57 -10.48 -19.23
C SER A 71 13.91 -11.84 -19.49
N LEU A 72 13.56 -12.58 -18.44
CA LEU A 72 12.85 -13.85 -18.56
C LEU A 72 11.47 -13.67 -19.20
N MET A 73 10.73 -12.66 -18.78
CA MET A 73 9.41 -12.35 -19.38
C MET A 73 9.51 -12.10 -20.87
N ARG A 74 10.49 -11.33 -21.34
CA ARG A 74 10.71 -11.09 -22.78
C ARG A 74 11.06 -12.34 -23.57
N SER A 75 11.58 -13.39 -22.93
CA SER A 75 11.93 -14.66 -23.57
C SER A 75 10.72 -15.61 -23.74
N ILE A 76 9.59 -15.32 -23.09
CA ILE A 76 8.38 -16.15 -23.13
C ILE A 76 7.50 -15.71 -24.32
N PRO A 77 6.94 -16.63 -25.11
CA PRO A 77 6.00 -16.28 -26.18
C PRO A 77 4.80 -15.47 -25.67
N PRO A 78 4.27 -14.49 -26.43
CA PRO A 78 3.20 -13.59 -25.97
C PRO A 78 1.97 -14.31 -25.41
N ILE A 79 1.55 -15.42 -26.02
CA ILE A 79 0.40 -16.18 -25.55
C ILE A 79 0.65 -16.80 -24.15
N ALA A 80 1.88 -17.22 -23.88
CA ALA A 80 2.26 -17.76 -22.56
C ALA A 80 2.43 -16.63 -21.53
N GLN A 81 2.91 -15.44 -21.95
CA GLN A 81 2.93 -14.25 -21.08
C GLN A 81 1.50 -13.89 -20.63
N MET A 82 0.54 -13.83 -21.56
CA MET A 82 -0.87 -13.55 -21.23
C MET A 82 -1.45 -14.58 -20.25
N ALA A 83 -1.17 -15.87 -20.45
CA ALA A 83 -1.62 -16.92 -19.54
C ALA A 83 -0.99 -16.79 -18.15
N LEU A 84 0.30 -16.47 -18.08
CA LEU A 84 1.01 -16.23 -16.83
C LEU A 84 0.44 -15.01 -16.08
N VAL A 85 0.30 -13.87 -16.75
CA VAL A 85 -0.28 -12.64 -16.16
C VAL A 85 -1.66 -12.92 -15.61
N ARG A 86 -2.52 -13.59 -16.39
CA ARG A 86 -3.86 -13.96 -15.91
C ARG A 86 -3.82 -14.86 -14.65
N GLY A 87 -2.88 -15.81 -14.62
CA GLY A 87 -2.66 -16.66 -13.45
C GLY A 87 -2.23 -15.87 -12.21
N LEU A 88 -1.32 -14.91 -12.40
CA LEU A 88 -0.85 -14.02 -11.34
C LEU A 88 -1.97 -13.11 -10.80
N VAL A 89 -2.85 -12.60 -11.68
CA VAL A 89 -4.03 -11.83 -11.26
C VAL A 89 -4.93 -12.65 -10.33
N PHE A 90 -5.18 -13.91 -10.66
CA PHE A 90 -5.98 -14.76 -9.77
C PHE A 90 -5.33 -14.94 -8.40
N ASP A 91 -4.02 -15.15 -8.38
CA ASP A 91 -3.28 -15.30 -7.12
C ASP A 91 -3.24 -14.00 -6.33
N GLU A 92 -3.05 -12.87 -6.99
CA GLU A 92 -3.02 -11.55 -6.34
C GLU A 92 -4.35 -11.24 -5.66
N VAL A 93 -5.48 -11.43 -6.33
CA VAL A 93 -6.82 -11.23 -5.76
C VAL A 93 -7.07 -12.18 -4.58
N VAL A 94 -6.75 -13.47 -4.73
CA VAL A 94 -6.95 -14.45 -3.65
C VAL A 94 -6.11 -14.12 -2.42
N ASN A 95 -4.83 -13.77 -2.61
CA ASN A 95 -3.95 -13.42 -1.49
C ASN A 95 -4.34 -12.08 -0.85
N SER A 96 -4.71 -11.09 -1.65
CA SER A 96 -5.19 -9.79 -1.12
C SER A 96 -6.44 -9.97 -0.26
N ASN A 97 -7.40 -10.79 -0.70
CA ASN A 97 -8.58 -11.14 0.08
C ASN A 97 -8.22 -11.90 1.36
N ALA A 98 -7.31 -12.87 1.28
CA ALA A 98 -6.89 -13.68 2.43
C ALA A 98 -6.22 -12.85 3.55
N ILE A 99 -5.52 -11.77 3.19
CA ILE A 99 -4.96 -10.82 4.16
C ILE A 99 -6.07 -10.18 4.99
N GLU A 100 -7.22 -9.86 4.37
CA GLU A 100 -8.40 -9.28 5.02
C GLU A 100 -9.39 -10.34 5.57
N GLU A 101 -8.95 -11.59 5.69
CA GLU A 101 -9.79 -12.70 6.15
C GLU A 101 -11.02 -12.97 5.28
N VAL A 102 -11.01 -12.46 4.04
CA VAL A 102 -12.06 -12.70 3.04
C VAL A 102 -11.71 -13.96 2.25
N HIS A 103 -12.54 -14.99 2.42
CA HIS A 103 -12.30 -16.25 1.70
C HIS A 103 -12.67 -16.13 0.21
N SER A 104 -11.71 -16.46 -0.64
CA SER A 104 -11.91 -16.56 -2.10
C SER A 104 -11.03 -17.64 -2.70
N THR A 105 -11.42 -18.18 -3.83
CA THR A 105 -10.67 -19.22 -4.56
C THR A 105 -10.36 -18.76 -5.98
N ARG A 106 -9.26 -19.28 -6.57
CA ARG A 106 -8.92 -19.01 -7.97
C ARG A 106 -10.08 -19.36 -8.93
N ALA A 107 -10.86 -20.40 -8.63
CA ALA A 107 -12.01 -20.79 -9.44
C ALA A 107 -13.09 -19.71 -9.43
N GLN A 108 -13.42 -19.15 -8.25
CA GLN A 108 -14.40 -18.06 -8.11
C GLN A 108 -13.94 -16.78 -8.82
N VAL A 109 -12.67 -16.39 -8.68
CA VAL A 109 -12.11 -15.21 -9.36
C VAL A 109 -12.13 -15.41 -10.88
N LYS A 110 -11.76 -16.60 -11.36
CA LYS A 110 -11.83 -16.95 -12.77
C LYS A 110 -13.26 -16.87 -13.30
N GLU A 111 -14.22 -17.47 -12.61
CA GLU A 111 -15.62 -17.47 -12.99
C GLU A 111 -16.20 -16.05 -13.02
N ALA A 112 -15.86 -15.21 -12.03
CA ALA A 112 -16.25 -13.81 -11.99
C ALA A 112 -15.76 -13.03 -13.23
N LEU A 113 -14.53 -13.29 -13.70
CA LEU A 113 -13.99 -12.66 -14.90
C LEU A 113 -14.56 -13.21 -16.22
N ASP A 114 -14.86 -14.51 -16.27
CA ASP A 114 -15.33 -15.18 -17.48
C ASP A 114 -16.85 -15.02 -17.69
N SER A 115 -17.61 -14.71 -16.64
CA SER A 115 -19.05 -14.54 -16.72
C SER A 115 -19.40 -13.27 -17.47
N ARG A 116 -20.00 -13.43 -18.66
CA ARG A 116 -20.64 -12.33 -19.42
C ARG A 116 -21.98 -11.93 -18.86
N ALA A 117 -22.54 -12.70 -17.93
CA ALA A 117 -23.85 -12.49 -17.36
C ALA A 117 -23.73 -11.72 -16.05
N VAL A 118 -24.32 -10.53 -16.03
CA VAL A 118 -24.71 -9.81 -14.83
C VAL A 118 -25.86 -10.61 -14.20
N GLN A 119 -25.58 -11.58 -13.36
CA GLN A 119 -26.60 -12.27 -12.58
C GLN A 119 -26.18 -12.45 -11.13
N GLU A 120 -27.01 -11.82 -10.28
CA GLU A 120 -27.30 -12.09 -8.88
C GLU A 120 -26.15 -12.53 -7.95
N GLY A 121 -25.71 -11.59 -7.14
CA GLY A 121 -25.27 -11.74 -5.74
C GLY A 121 -23.89 -12.31 -5.47
N GLY A 122 -23.45 -13.36 -6.11
CA GLY A 122 -22.21 -14.05 -5.72
C GLY A 122 -21.01 -13.86 -6.66
N PHE A 123 -21.25 -13.65 -7.95
CA PHE A 123 -20.21 -13.56 -8.99
C PHE A 123 -19.74 -12.12 -9.27
N ARG A 124 -20.45 -11.11 -8.79
CA ARG A 124 -20.05 -9.72 -8.89
C ARG A 124 -18.88 -9.41 -7.95
N ARG A 125 -18.86 -10.07 -6.82
CA ARG A 125 -17.80 -10.01 -5.84
C ARG A 125 -16.48 -10.44 -6.49
N PHE A 126 -15.41 -9.69 -6.30
CA PHE A 126 -14.06 -9.88 -6.84
C PHE A 126 -13.87 -9.57 -8.33
N LYS A 127 -14.94 -9.38 -9.12
CA LYS A 127 -14.83 -9.14 -10.56
C LYS A 127 -14.10 -7.83 -10.86
N GLU A 128 -14.54 -6.77 -10.24
CA GLU A 128 -13.98 -5.43 -10.49
C GLU A 128 -12.52 -5.33 -10.02
N LEU A 129 -12.19 -5.89 -8.85
CA LEU A 129 -10.80 -5.95 -8.38
C LEU A 129 -9.92 -6.76 -9.36
N ALA A 130 -10.40 -7.91 -9.81
CA ALA A 130 -9.67 -8.74 -10.77
C ALA A 130 -9.53 -8.05 -12.14
N GLN A 131 -10.54 -7.29 -12.57
CA GLN A 131 -10.51 -6.50 -13.79
C GLN A 131 -9.46 -5.38 -13.70
N LEU A 132 -9.39 -4.66 -12.59
CA LEU A 132 -8.38 -3.64 -12.33
C LEU A 132 -6.95 -4.21 -12.40
N TYR A 133 -6.71 -5.37 -11.79
CA TYR A 133 -5.41 -6.04 -11.90
C TYR A 133 -5.12 -6.58 -13.31
N LEU A 134 -6.12 -6.95 -14.10
CA LEU A 134 -5.92 -7.30 -15.51
C LEU A 134 -5.55 -6.09 -16.35
N GLU A 135 -6.19 -4.95 -16.13
CA GLU A 135 -5.87 -3.68 -16.80
C GLU A 135 -4.45 -3.25 -16.47
N LEU A 136 -4.05 -3.35 -15.20
CA LEU A 136 -2.67 -3.14 -14.77
C LEU A 136 -1.71 -4.10 -15.48
N GLY A 137 -2.05 -5.38 -15.55
CA GLY A 137 -1.24 -6.40 -16.23
C GLY A 137 -1.08 -6.19 -17.75
N LYS A 138 -1.95 -5.39 -18.38
CA LYS A 138 -1.88 -5.00 -19.78
C LYS A 138 -1.30 -3.62 -20.00
N SER A 139 -0.94 -2.90 -18.95
CA SER A 139 -0.57 -1.48 -18.99
C SER A 139 -1.67 -0.58 -19.58
N GLU A 140 -2.94 -0.95 -19.34
CA GLU A 140 -4.14 -0.22 -19.77
C GLU A 140 -4.76 0.56 -18.59
N HIS A 141 -3.93 1.13 -17.74
CA HIS A 141 -4.37 1.84 -16.53
C HIS A 141 -3.96 3.31 -16.56
N GLU A 142 -4.68 4.12 -15.80
CA GLU A 142 -4.36 5.52 -15.57
C GLU A 142 -3.97 5.73 -14.11
N MET A 143 -2.95 6.57 -13.88
CA MET A 143 -2.55 6.96 -12.52
C MET A 143 -3.54 7.95 -11.94
N PRO A 144 -4.10 7.72 -10.74
CA PRO A 144 -4.99 8.66 -10.08
C PRO A 144 -4.24 9.95 -9.72
N LYS A 145 -4.92 11.09 -9.91
CA LYS A 145 -4.37 12.43 -9.67
C LYS A 145 -5.12 13.20 -8.60
N THR A 146 -6.31 12.72 -8.23
CA THR A 146 -7.21 13.43 -7.31
C THR A 146 -7.76 12.47 -6.25
N PRO A 147 -8.13 12.98 -5.06
CA PRO A 147 -8.81 12.18 -4.04
C PRO A 147 -10.11 11.53 -4.56
N GLN A 148 -10.83 12.21 -5.47
CA GLN A 148 -12.03 11.66 -6.08
C GLN A 148 -11.77 10.44 -6.96
N GLU A 149 -10.63 10.40 -7.65
CA GLU A 149 -10.23 9.21 -8.43
C GLU A 149 -9.85 8.05 -7.53
N ILE A 150 -9.21 8.31 -6.38
CA ILE A 150 -8.99 7.28 -5.34
C ILE A 150 -10.32 6.72 -4.85
N ARG A 151 -11.32 7.58 -4.60
CA ARG A 151 -12.67 7.15 -4.23
C ARG A 151 -13.30 6.30 -5.33
N THR A 152 -13.15 6.66 -6.59
CA THR A 152 -13.67 5.90 -7.73
C THR A 152 -13.04 4.51 -7.83
N ILE A 153 -11.73 4.39 -7.58
CA ILE A 153 -11.03 3.10 -7.52
C ILE A 153 -11.58 2.25 -6.37
N TYR A 154 -11.73 2.84 -5.19
CA TYR A 154 -12.31 2.17 -4.03
C TYR A 154 -13.72 1.65 -4.31
N ASP A 155 -14.60 2.50 -4.88
CA ASP A 155 -15.98 2.11 -5.19
C ASP A 155 -16.03 0.91 -6.16
N LYS A 156 -15.11 0.84 -7.13
CA LYS A 156 -14.96 -0.34 -8.00
C LYS A 156 -14.52 -1.57 -7.22
N ILE A 157 -13.49 -1.44 -6.38
CA ILE A 157 -12.93 -2.57 -5.60
C ILE A 157 -13.97 -3.16 -4.67
N MET A 158 -14.80 -2.32 -4.07
CA MET A 158 -15.78 -2.68 -3.05
C MET A 158 -17.21 -2.89 -3.60
N ASP A 159 -17.40 -2.82 -4.92
CA ASP A 159 -18.72 -2.95 -5.54
C ASP A 159 -19.41 -4.27 -5.16
N GLY A 160 -20.59 -4.14 -4.56
CA GLY A 160 -21.40 -5.29 -4.12
C GLY A 160 -20.87 -6.05 -2.89
N GLU A 161 -19.85 -5.51 -2.19
CA GLU A 161 -19.28 -6.18 -1.00
C GLU A 161 -19.71 -5.56 0.33
N LEU A 162 -20.06 -4.28 0.34
CA LEU A 162 -20.33 -3.55 1.57
C LEU A 162 -21.83 -3.37 1.82
N PRO A 163 -22.26 -3.49 3.09
CA PRO A 163 -23.56 -2.99 3.50
C PRO A 163 -23.58 -1.45 3.49
N ASP A 164 -24.76 -0.85 3.29
CA ASP A 164 -24.92 0.62 3.23
C ASP A 164 -24.31 1.35 4.44
N SER A 165 -24.35 0.72 5.61
CA SER A 165 -23.78 1.28 6.85
C SER A 165 -22.27 1.40 6.89
N LYS A 166 -21.55 0.80 5.94
CA LYS A 166 -20.10 0.88 5.79
C LYS A 166 -19.66 1.69 4.58
N LEU A 167 -20.59 2.23 3.83
CA LEU A 167 -20.27 3.13 2.72
C LEU A 167 -19.73 4.45 3.26
N PRO A 168 -18.75 5.08 2.57
CA PRO A 168 -18.27 6.40 2.95
C PRO A 168 -19.41 7.43 2.91
N ASP A 169 -19.58 8.16 4.00
CA ASP A 169 -20.66 9.07 4.30
C ASP A 169 -20.24 10.56 4.35
N GLY A 170 -18.95 10.84 4.12
CA GLY A 170 -18.43 12.19 3.91
C GLY A 170 -18.62 12.66 2.47
N LYS A 171 -17.94 13.75 2.10
CA LYS A 171 -17.93 14.29 0.72
C LYS A 171 -17.24 13.33 -0.28
N ILE A 172 -16.11 12.75 0.13
CA ILE A 172 -15.28 11.81 -0.65
C ILE A 172 -15.03 10.54 0.17
N PHE A 173 -14.65 10.68 1.42
CA PHE A 173 -14.23 9.62 2.31
C PHE A 173 -15.23 9.40 3.46
N ARG A 174 -14.83 8.77 4.53
CA ARG A 174 -15.60 8.64 5.77
C ARG A 174 -15.66 9.97 6.51
N ALA A 175 -16.79 10.27 7.17
CA ALA A 175 -16.94 11.44 8.00
C ALA A 175 -16.47 11.21 9.45
N GLU A 176 -16.62 9.99 9.98
CA GLU A 176 -16.32 9.65 11.38
C GLU A 176 -14.94 8.98 11.52
N GLY A 177 -14.42 8.98 12.76
CA GLY A 177 -13.18 8.31 13.13
C GLY A 177 -13.26 6.79 13.00
N VAL A 178 -12.12 6.13 12.79
CA VAL A 178 -12.00 4.67 12.75
C VAL A 178 -10.76 4.22 13.53
N ASP A 179 -10.93 3.18 14.33
CA ASP A 179 -9.85 2.53 15.08
C ASP A 179 -9.40 1.26 14.35
N ILE A 180 -8.11 1.16 14.07
CA ILE A 180 -7.49 -0.03 13.52
C ILE A 180 -6.98 -0.88 14.67
N THR A 181 -7.48 -2.13 14.75
CA THR A 181 -7.18 -3.02 15.88
C THR A 181 -6.34 -4.22 15.46
N ALA A 182 -5.40 -4.61 16.31
CA ALA A 182 -4.71 -5.89 16.20
C ALA A 182 -5.46 -6.95 16.99
N GLY A 183 -5.85 -8.06 16.32
CA GLY A 183 -6.57 -9.16 16.96
C GLY A 183 -7.94 -8.75 17.55
N GLY A 184 -8.54 -7.67 17.06
CA GLY A 184 -9.87 -7.21 17.47
C GLY A 184 -9.94 -6.55 18.87
N VAL A 185 -8.84 -6.39 19.58
CA VAL A 185 -8.85 -5.89 20.99
C VAL A 185 -7.95 -4.69 21.19
N LYS A 186 -6.74 -4.67 20.63
CA LYS A 186 -5.78 -3.59 20.85
C LYS A 186 -5.83 -2.60 19.70
N VAL A 187 -6.22 -1.35 19.96
CA VAL A 187 -6.06 -0.26 19.00
C VAL A 187 -4.58 -0.06 18.72
N VAL A 188 -4.17 -0.20 17.47
CA VAL A 188 -2.78 -0.05 17.02
C VAL A 188 -2.57 1.23 16.24
N HIS A 189 -3.63 1.75 15.61
CA HIS A 189 -3.61 3.02 14.91
C HIS A 189 -5.03 3.61 14.90
N LYS A 190 -5.11 4.95 14.92
CA LYS A 190 -6.35 5.68 14.66
C LYS A 190 -6.26 6.32 13.28
N GLY A 191 -7.25 6.05 12.45
CA GLY A 191 -7.33 6.71 11.15
C GLY A 191 -7.42 8.23 11.32
N VAL A 192 -6.90 8.95 10.34
CA VAL A 192 -6.91 10.43 10.35
C VAL A 192 -8.33 10.97 10.39
N GLU A 193 -8.58 12.01 11.15
CA GLU A 193 -9.84 12.74 11.23
C GLU A 193 -9.58 14.23 11.48
N PRO A 194 -10.48 15.16 11.08
CA PRO A 194 -11.72 14.93 10.29
C PRO A 194 -11.42 14.65 8.80
N GLU A 195 -12.49 14.50 7.98
CA GLU A 195 -12.39 14.21 6.54
C GLU A 195 -11.48 15.18 5.77
N ASP A 196 -11.54 16.48 6.07
CA ASP A 196 -10.67 17.46 5.40
C ASP A 196 -9.17 17.15 5.61
N LYS A 197 -8.80 16.55 6.76
CA LYS A 197 -7.44 16.06 7.01
C LYS A 197 -7.14 14.76 6.24
N ILE A 198 -8.12 13.88 6.07
CA ILE A 198 -7.98 12.70 5.21
C ILE A 198 -7.66 13.15 3.78
N ILE A 199 -8.39 14.14 3.27
CA ILE A 199 -8.18 14.71 1.93
C ILE A 199 -6.76 15.27 1.81
N GLU A 200 -6.28 16.06 2.79
CA GLU A 200 -4.91 16.60 2.83
C GLU A 200 -3.84 15.50 2.75
N VAL A 201 -4.01 14.41 3.52
CA VAL A 201 -3.07 13.28 3.49
C VAL A 201 -3.09 12.55 2.15
N VAL A 202 -4.28 12.34 1.57
CA VAL A 202 -4.42 11.70 0.26
C VAL A 202 -3.85 12.57 -0.86
N GLU A 203 -4.01 13.88 -0.79
CA GLU A 203 -3.37 14.82 -1.72
C GLU A 203 -1.84 14.76 -1.59
N THR A 204 -1.31 14.74 -0.36
CA THR A 204 0.12 14.55 -0.10
C THR A 204 0.62 13.21 -0.64
N MET A 205 -0.15 12.14 -0.50
CA MET A 205 0.14 10.83 -1.09
C MET A 205 0.27 10.92 -2.62
N LEU A 206 -0.69 11.56 -3.29
CA LEU A 206 -0.70 11.71 -4.74
C LEU A 206 0.44 12.60 -5.24
N GLN A 207 0.80 13.63 -4.50
CA GLN A 207 1.98 14.45 -4.79
C GLN A 207 3.28 13.66 -4.57
N THR A 208 3.34 12.83 -3.53
CA THR A 208 4.52 12.01 -3.21
C THR A 208 4.84 11.01 -4.33
N VAL A 209 3.83 10.35 -4.90
CA VAL A 209 4.06 9.38 -5.98
C VAL A 209 4.55 10.05 -7.28
N GLN A 210 4.30 11.34 -7.45
CA GLN A 210 4.69 12.11 -8.64
C GLN A 210 6.04 12.84 -8.49
N ARG A 211 6.75 12.64 -7.36
CA ARG A 211 8.03 13.31 -7.11
C ARG A 211 9.13 12.74 -7.99
N ASP A 212 9.85 13.61 -8.67
CA ASP A 212 11.00 13.30 -9.50
C ASP A 212 12.35 13.38 -8.76
N ASP A 213 12.36 13.96 -7.54
CA ASP A 213 13.53 14.02 -6.66
C ASP A 213 13.69 12.78 -5.76
N MET A 214 12.73 11.84 -5.81
CA MET A 214 12.72 10.62 -5.01
C MET A 214 12.70 9.38 -5.94
N PRO A 215 13.41 8.28 -5.60
CA PRO A 215 13.32 7.05 -6.39
C PRO A 215 11.88 6.51 -6.45
N GLU A 216 11.40 6.16 -7.65
CA GLU A 216 10.00 5.76 -7.92
C GLU A 216 9.46 4.69 -6.98
N MET A 217 10.26 3.64 -6.70
CA MET A 217 9.85 2.59 -5.76
C MET A 217 9.70 3.13 -4.33
N ILE A 218 10.52 4.08 -3.92
CA ILE A 218 10.46 4.69 -2.58
C ILE A 218 9.24 5.59 -2.48
N SER A 219 8.96 6.40 -3.52
CA SER A 219 7.77 7.25 -3.56
C SER A 219 6.47 6.42 -3.55
N ALA A 220 6.42 5.28 -4.26
CA ALA A 220 5.29 4.37 -4.23
C ALA A 220 5.07 3.75 -2.84
N LEU A 221 6.15 3.31 -2.16
CA LEU A 221 6.06 2.78 -0.80
C LEU A 221 5.65 3.84 0.23
N ALA A 222 6.16 5.06 0.09
CA ALA A 222 5.75 6.21 0.91
C ALA A 222 4.28 6.54 0.73
N SER A 223 3.82 6.55 -0.52
CA SER A 223 2.40 6.80 -0.85
C SER A 223 1.51 5.71 -0.27
N HIS A 224 1.93 4.45 -0.31
CA HIS A 224 1.19 3.37 0.35
C HIS A 224 1.11 3.58 1.87
N TYR A 225 2.21 3.97 2.51
CA TYR A 225 2.21 4.31 3.92
C TYR A 225 1.23 5.44 4.25
N LEU A 226 1.23 6.53 3.46
CA LEU A 226 0.32 7.65 3.65
C LEU A 226 -1.15 7.24 3.50
N PHE A 227 -1.47 6.34 2.57
CA PHE A 227 -2.81 5.79 2.41
C PHE A 227 -3.26 5.00 3.63
N GLU A 228 -2.42 4.09 4.12
CA GLU A 228 -2.72 3.29 5.31
C GLU A 228 -2.77 4.16 6.58
N TYR A 229 -1.95 5.21 6.67
CA TYR A 229 -2.00 6.20 7.75
C TYR A 229 -3.31 6.98 7.73
N ALA A 230 -3.74 7.48 6.57
CA ALA A 230 -5.02 8.17 6.43
C ALA A 230 -6.21 7.27 6.78
N HIS A 231 -6.16 6.02 6.34
CA HIS A 231 -7.22 5.02 6.47
C HIS A 231 -8.59 5.58 6.08
N PRO A 232 -8.75 6.00 4.80
CA PRO A 232 -9.82 6.92 4.38
C PRO A 232 -11.22 6.32 4.38
N PHE A 233 -11.38 5.00 4.55
CA PHE A 233 -12.64 4.28 4.48
C PHE A 233 -12.95 3.53 5.78
N TYR A 234 -14.22 3.15 5.99
CA TYR A 234 -14.62 2.31 7.11
C TYR A 234 -14.20 0.85 6.97
N ASP A 235 -14.11 0.36 5.71
CA ASP A 235 -13.69 -1.00 5.36
C ASP A 235 -13.04 -0.98 3.97
N GLY A 236 -12.26 -2.02 3.61
CA GLY A 236 -11.65 -2.14 2.29
C GLY A 236 -10.35 -1.35 2.06
N ASN A 237 -9.84 -0.65 3.09
CA ASN A 237 -8.57 0.10 2.99
C ASN A 237 -7.42 -0.80 2.56
N GLY A 238 -7.23 -1.95 3.19
CA GLY A 238 -6.12 -2.84 2.87
C GLY A 238 -6.13 -3.33 1.41
N ARG A 239 -7.29 -3.71 0.85
CA ARG A 239 -7.39 -4.13 -0.57
C ARG A 239 -7.12 -2.97 -1.52
N THR A 240 -7.70 -1.81 -1.24
CA THR A 240 -7.48 -0.59 -2.02
C THR A 240 -6.01 -0.14 -1.94
N GLY A 241 -5.44 -0.11 -0.74
CA GLY A 241 -4.03 0.26 -0.53
C GLY A 241 -3.06 -0.66 -1.26
N ARG A 242 -3.30 -1.99 -1.26
CA ARG A 242 -2.46 -2.94 -2.00
C ARG A 242 -2.62 -2.81 -3.51
N TYR A 243 -3.83 -2.56 -4.01
CA TYR A 243 -4.02 -2.26 -5.43
C TYR A 243 -3.29 -0.97 -5.84
N LEU A 244 -3.43 0.11 -5.07
CA LEU A 244 -2.71 1.37 -5.31
C LEU A 244 -1.20 1.18 -5.24
N LEU A 245 -0.69 0.39 -4.29
CA LEU A 245 0.73 0.06 -4.22
C LEU A 245 1.21 -0.66 -5.50
N ALA A 246 0.47 -1.68 -5.96
CA ALA A 246 0.78 -2.37 -7.20
C ALA A 246 0.76 -1.43 -8.41
N LEU A 247 -0.23 -0.55 -8.47
CA LEU A 247 -0.39 0.46 -9.51
C LEU A 247 0.81 1.42 -9.53
N PHE A 248 1.18 2.00 -8.40
CA PHE A 248 2.30 2.94 -8.31
C PHE A 248 3.66 2.27 -8.55
N LEU A 249 3.84 1.02 -8.10
CA LEU A 249 5.06 0.26 -8.37
C LEU A 249 5.19 -0.21 -9.82
N SER A 250 4.11 -0.18 -10.61
CA SER A 250 4.16 -0.62 -12.02
C SER A 250 5.02 0.27 -12.91
N GLU A 251 5.32 1.50 -12.46
CA GLU A 251 6.29 2.39 -13.14
C GLU A 251 7.74 1.89 -12.98
N ALA A 252 8.07 1.33 -11.80
CA ALA A 252 9.43 0.92 -11.47
C ALA A 252 9.69 -0.59 -11.66
N LEU A 253 8.66 -1.42 -11.58
CA LEU A 253 8.76 -2.88 -11.54
C LEU A 253 7.91 -3.53 -12.64
N SER A 254 8.30 -4.74 -13.04
CA SER A 254 7.58 -5.50 -14.06
C SER A 254 6.23 -6.04 -13.55
N VAL A 255 5.32 -6.27 -14.50
CA VAL A 255 3.99 -6.83 -14.24
C VAL A 255 4.01 -8.08 -13.34
N PRO A 256 4.88 -9.10 -13.57
CA PRO A 256 4.92 -10.26 -12.68
C PRO A 256 5.28 -9.92 -11.24
N THR A 257 6.16 -8.94 -11.03
CA THR A 257 6.58 -8.51 -9.69
C THR A 257 5.42 -7.82 -8.98
N VAL A 258 4.76 -6.86 -9.60
CA VAL A 258 3.64 -6.13 -8.97
C VAL A 258 2.41 -7.01 -8.74
N LEU A 259 2.15 -8.01 -9.60
CA LEU A 259 1.09 -9.00 -9.43
C LEU A 259 1.46 -10.16 -8.48
N SER A 260 2.52 -10.03 -7.72
CA SER A 260 2.94 -11.00 -6.69
C SER A 260 3.07 -10.37 -5.31
N LEU A 261 2.69 -9.10 -5.15
CA LEU A 261 2.84 -8.33 -3.91
C LEU A 261 2.01 -8.91 -2.77
N SER A 262 0.71 -9.13 -2.98
CA SER A 262 -0.15 -9.66 -1.92
C SER A 262 0.27 -11.06 -1.48
N ARG A 263 0.81 -11.88 -2.39
CA ARG A 263 1.40 -13.17 -2.02
C ARG A 263 2.60 -12.99 -1.10
N ALA A 264 3.55 -12.13 -1.47
CA ALA A 264 4.73 -11.86 -0.64
C ALA A 264 4.35 -11.26 0.74
N ILE A 265 3.35 -10.41 0.79
CA ILE A 265 2.80 -9.84 2.03
C ILE A 265 2.15 -10.95 2.87
N ALA A 266 1.32 -11.82 2.28
CA ALA A 266 0.64 -12.90 2.98
C ALA A 266 1.64 -13.90 3.61
N GLU A 267 2.71 -14.25 2.89
CA GLU A 267 3.80 -15.10 3.38
C GLU A 267 4.61 -14.43 4.51
N ASN A 268 4.57 -13.10 4.65
CA ASN A 268 5.31 -12.30 5.63
C ASN A 268 4.41 -11.36 6.44
N ARG A 269 3.16 -11.74 6.69
CA ARG A 269 2.10 -10.90 7.28
C ARG A 269 2.52 -10.22 8.59
N SER A 270 3.24 -10.91 9.45
CA SER A 270 3.70 -10.35 10.73
C SER A 270 4.67 -9.18 10.55
N ILE A 271 5.57 -9.25 9.56
CA ILE A 271 6.50 -8.17 9.27
C ILE A 271 5.75 -6.98 8.67
N TYR A 272 4.84 -7.24 7.74
CA TYR A 272 4.03 -6.21 7.10
C TYR A 272 3.15 -5.46 8.11
N SER A 273 2.43 -6.16 8.99
CA SER A 273 1.58 -5.53 10.01
C SER A 273 2.37 -4.74 11.04
N VAL A 274 3.55 -5.22 11.45
CA VAL A 274 4.43 -4.52 12.39
C VAL A 274 4.92 -3.19 11.81
N SER A 275 5.12 -3.10 10.50
CA SER A 275 5.55 -1.86 9.84
C SER A 275 4.57 -0.70 10.02
N TYR A 276 3.27 -0.97 10.17
CA TYR A 276 2.25 0.06 10.44
C TYR A 276 2.11 0.39 11.93
N THR A 277 2.43 -0.55 12.82
CA THR A 277 2.19 -0.40 14.26
C THR A 277 3.35 0.25 15.02
N HIS A 278 4.55 0.31 14.44
CA HIS A 278 5.76 0.82 15.09
C HIS A 278 6.17 2.22 14.66
N LEU A 279 5.35 2.92 13.89
CA LEU A 279 5.63 4.29 13.45
C LEU A 279 5.14 5.35 14.42
N THR A 280 4.36 4.97 15.43
CA THR A 280 4.10 5.83 16.58
C THR A 280 5.29 5.76 17.53
N LEU A 281 6.10 6.80 17.56
CA LEU A 281 7.10 7.01 18.59
C LEU A 281 6.39 7.20 19.93
N PRO A 282 6.98 6.71 21.05
CA PRO A 282 6.44 6.94 22.37
C PRO A 282 6.54 8.41 22.78
#